data_9bab9924197f1807d8b3a384e78dd483
#
_entry.id   9bab9924197f1807d8b3a384e78dd483
#
_cell.length_a   1.000
_cell.length_b   1.000
_cell.length_c   1.000
_cell.angle_alpha   90.00
_cell.angle_beta   90.00
_cell.angle_gamma   90.00
#
_symmetry.space_group_name_H-M   'P 1'
#
loop_
_entity.id
_entity.type
_entity.pdbx_description
1 polymer ?
#
loop_
_entity_poly.entity_id
_entity_poly.type
_entity_poly.pdbx_seq_one_letter_code
_entity_poly.pdbx_strand_id
1 'polypeptide(L)'
;MPEALSAAQPASFQAKSRRLTRGEALVGLMLNLPAGIAYFLMLLLPSLATILLAFTDYELGALEWGWIGIANFEEMLEDRGFAIALRNTVIYVGLVTPLSILLGLGAALLIEAGMRGRALFRAVFFLPVVSLTVAMAAAWQYLLHPTIGPLNAFLRLLGVTSPPFWLSSSDWVLLSLGAIGVWENVGYNMVLFLAGLSAIPRELYQAAEVDGTKTWLDRFRLVTWPMLGPTTLFVLTITMIRSIRVFDTVAVLTQGGPNKASEVLLHTMYKEGFTFLRLGYSAAITLLFLLMVLGLVWLQTKALDKRVHYG
;
A
#
# COMPACT_ATOMS: atom_id res chain seq x y z
N MET A 1 -51.80 43.19 -12.50
CA MET A 1 -50.65 43.47 -11.66
C MET A 1 -50.01 42.16 -11.28
N PRO A 2 -48.85 41.80 -11.83
CA PRO A 2 -48.02 40.72 -11.33
C PRO A 2 -46.77 41.31 -10.68
N GLU A 3 -46.67 41.16 -9.36
CA GLU A 3 -45.47 41.53 -8.61
C GLU A 3 -44.29 40.56 -8.89
N ALA A 4 -43.18 41.18 -9.15
CA ALA A 4 -41.93 40.56 -9.45
C ALA A 4 -41.37 39.78 -8.23
N LEU A 5 -41.22 38.47 -8.33
CA LEU A 5 -40.35 37.66 -7.48
C LEU A 5 -38.90 37.95 -7.88
N SER A 6 -38.28 38.88 -7.16
CA SER A 6 -36.84 39.12 -7.22
C SER A 6 -36.09 37.89 -6.72
N ALA A 7 -35.47 37.18 -7.62
CA ALA A 7 -34.54 36.09 -7.29
C ALA A 7 -33.32 36.65 -6.51
N ALA A 8 -33.28 36.38 -5.22
CA ALA A 8 -32.14 36.64 -4.40
C ALA A 8 -30.97 35.72 -4.87
N GLN A 9 -30.02 36.29 -5.57
CA GLN A 9 -28.76 35.61 -5.89
C GLN A 9 -28.05 35.21 -4.59
N PRO A 10 -27.61 33.96 -4.45
CA PRO A 10 -26.81 33.56 -3.29
C PRO A 10 -25.51 34.39 -3.27
N ALA A 11 -25.30 35.12 -2.17
CA ALA A 11 -24.08 35.86 -1.92
C ALA A 11 -22.88 34.92 -2.02
N SER A 12 -22.08 35.11 -3.06
CA SER A 12 -20.80 34.43 -3.18
C SER A 12 -19.93 34.81 -1.97
N PHE A 13 -19.71 33.85 -1.05
CA PHE A 13 -18.75 33.97 0.04
C PHE A 13 -17.35 33.98 -0.59
N GLN A 14 -16.93 35.09 -1.15
CA GLN A 14 -15.54 35.35 -1.43
C GLN A 14 -14.86 35.55 -0.07
N ALA A 15 -14.27 34.48 0.47
CA ALA A 15 -13.36 34.55 1.60
C ALA A 15 -12.18 35.45 1.18
N LYS A 16 -12.29 36.76 1.50
CA LYS A 16 -11.24 37.73 1.32
C LYS A 16 -10.05 37.21 2.14
N SER A 17 -8.99 36.74 1.50
CA SER A 17 -7.79 36.27 2.18
C SER A 17 -7.24 37.44 3.01
N ARG A 18 -7.54 37.41 4.33
CA ARG A 18 -7.08 38.41 5.27
C ARG A 18 -5.58 38.25 5.36
N ARG A 19 -4.83 39.22 4.86
CA ARG A 19 -3.36 39.24 5.06
C ARG A 19 -3.11 39.26 6.56
N LEU A 20 -2.48 38.18 7.06
CA LEU A 20 -2.09 38.08 8.46
C LEU A 20 -1.24 39.30 8.82
N THR A 21 -1.53 39.93 9.95
CA THR A 21 -0.65 40.94 10.52
C THR A 21 0.69 40.30 10.94
N ARG A 22 1.77 41.08 10.97
CA ARG A 22 3.08 40.54 11.39
C ARG A 22 3.02 39.86 12.78
N GLY A 23 2.17 40.37 13.69
CA GLY A 23 1.96 39.78 15.01
C GLY A 23 1.24 38.42 14.93
N GLU A 24 0.18 38.30 14.15
CA GLU A 24 -0.54 37.03 13.93
C GLU A 24 0.36 35.96 13.30
N ALA A 25 1.20 36.36 12.32
CA ALA A 25 2.16 35.46 11.70
C ALA A 25 3.22 34.96 12.68
N LEU A 26 3.71 35.83 13.59
CA LEU A 26 4.71 35.49 14.59
C LEU A 26 4.14 34.56 15.67
N VAL A 27 2.92 34.80 16.14
CA VAL A 27 2.22 33.89 17.03
C VAL A 27 1.96 32.54 16.35
N GLY A 28 1.52 32.52 15.11
CA GLY A 28 1.35 31.31 14.34
C GLY A 28 2.66 30.51 14.19
N LEU A 29 3.78 31.21 13.93
CA LEU A 29 5.11 30.57 13.87
C LEU A 29 5.50 29.97 15.22
N MET A 30 5.36 30.71 16.32
CA MET A 30 5.69 30.22 17.67
C MET A 30 4.86 28.99 18.07
N LEU A 31 3.59 28.97 17.74
CA LEU A 31 2.71 27.82 18.04
C LEU A 31 3.07 26.56 17.20
N ASN A 32 3.55 26.74 15.95
CA ASN A 32 3.97 25.63 15.10
C ASN A 32 5.43 25.22 15.32
N LEU A 33 6.25 26.04 15.99
CA LEU A 33 7.68 25.80 16.14
C LEU A 33 8.01 24.47 16.85
N PRO A 34 7.35 24.06 17.95
CA PRO A 34 7.62 22.75 18.58
C PRO A 34 7.35 21.57 17.64
N ALA A 35 6.23 21.62 16.91
CA ALA A 35 5.88 20.58 15.94
C ALA A 35 6.86 20.58 14.75
N GLY A 36 7.27 21.76 14.27
CA GLY A 36 8.27 21.92 13.20
C GLY A 36 9.64 21.38 13.61
N ILE A 37 10.09 21.64 14.85
CA ILE A 37 11.35 21.10 15.38
C ILE A 37 11.26 19.57 15.48
N ALA A 38 10.18 19.03 16.05
CA ALA A 38 9.99 17.58 16.14
C ALA A 38 9.99 16.93 14.75
N TYR A 39 9.29 17.51 13.78
CA TYR A 39 9.26 17.05 12.39
C TYR A 39 10.65 17.07 11.75
N PHE A 40 11.40 18.17 11.95
CA PHE A 40 12.76 18.29 11.43
C PHE A 40 13.68 17.23 12.03
N LEU A 41 13.72 17.10 13.35
CA LEU A 41 14.64 16.20 14.04
C LEU A 41 14.29 14.72 13.84
N MET A 42 13.00 14.38 13.81
CA MET A 42 12.59 12.97 13.74
C MET A 42 12.40 12.44 12.31
N LEU A 43 12.12 13.32 11.34
CA LEU A 43 11.83 12.90 9.97
C LEU A 43 12.85 13.45 8.96
N LEU A 44 13.06 14.75 8.91
CA LEU A 44 13.92 15.34 7.90
C LEU A 44 15.41 15.03 8.14
N LEU A 45 15.88 15.18 9.37
CA LEU A 45 17.30 14.97 9.69
C LEU A 45 17.75 13.53 9.42
N PRO A 46 17.05 12.46 9.87
CA PRO A 46 17.43 11.09 9.53
C PRO A 46 17.32 10.79 8.03
N SER A 47 16.33 11.38 7.34
CA SER A 47 16.20 11.21 5.89
C SER A 47 17.36 11.84 5.13
N LEU A 48 17.78 13.06 5.51
CA LEU A 48 18.97 13.71 4.95
C LEU A 48 20.25 12.94 5.27
N ALA A 49 20.38 12.42 6.50
CA ALA A 49 21.50 11.58 6.88
C ALA A 49 21.59 10.32 6.01
N THR A 50 20.45 9.65 5.76
CA THR A 50 20.39 8.48 4.87
C THR A 50 20.81 8.84 3.45
N ILE A 51 20.36 9.99 2.92
CA ILE A 51 20.77 10.45 1.59
C ILE A 51 22.29 10.67 1.55
N LEU A 52 22.88 11.32 2.55
CA LEU A 52 24.33 11.54 2.60
C LEU A 52 25.12 10.22 2.75
N LEU A 53 24.66 9.32 3.62
CA LEU A 53 25.29 8.01 3.83
C LEU A 53 25.31 7.16 2.55
N ALA A 54 24.34 7.31 1.65
CA ALA A 54 24.29 6.58 0.39
C ALA A 54 25.54 6.81 -0.50
N PHE A 55 26.25 7.91 -0.28
CA PHE A 55 27.47 8.29 -1.03
C PHE A 55 28.76 8.01 -0.25
N THR A 56 28.70 7.25 0.82
CA THR A 56 29.83 6.92 1.69
C THR A 56 30.01 5.42 1.82
N ASP A 57 31.20 5.00 2.22
CA ASP A 57 31.53 3.61 2.59
C ASP A 57 31.23 3.29 4.06
N TYR A 58 30.35 4.06 4.71
CA TYR A 58 30.09 3.93 6.13
C TYR A 58 29.55 2.57 6.52
N GLU A 59 30.32 1.89 7.39
CA GLU A 59 29.92 0.67 8.08
C GLU A 59 29.65 0.95 9.56
N LEU A 60 28.66 0.28 10.15
CA LEU A 60 28.29 0.50 11.55
C LEU A 60 29.42 0.04 12.48
N GLY A 61 29.97 0.98 13.26
CA GLY A 61 31.10 0.73 14.15
C GLY A 61 32.47 1.02 13.54
N ALA A 62 32.56 1.41 12.27
CA ALA A 62 33.79 1.88 11.66
C ALA A 62 34.23 3.22 12.29
N LEU A 63 35.53 3.33 12.61
CA LEU A 63 36.12 4.56 13.14
C LEU A 63 36.42 5.56 12.02
N GLU A 64 36.67 5.07 10.82
CA GLU A 64 36.98 5.86 9.63
C GLU A 64 35.96 5.53 8.55
N TRP A 65 35.51 6.51 7.83
CA TRP A 65 34.65 6.40 6.68
C TRP A 65 34.96 7.53 5.69
N GLY A 66 34.73 7.28 4.43
CA GLY A 66 35.06 8.19 3.36
C GLY A 66 33.89 8.48 2.43
N TRP A 67 34.03 9.54 1.67
CA TRP A 67 33.11 9.83 0.57
C TRP A 67 33.55 9.06 -0.67
N ILE A 68 32.69 8.16 -1.15
CA ILE A 68 32.95 7.29 -2.32
C ILE A 68 32.12 7.64 -3.55
N GLY A 69 31.36 8.75 -3.49
CA GLY A 69 30.51 9.17 -4.61
C GLY A 69 29.42 8.15 -4.93
N ILE A 70 29.36 7.70 -6.18
CA ILE A 70 28.30 6.78 -6.67
C ILE A 70 28.68 5.29 -6.60
N ALA A 71 29.80 4.93 -5.99
CA ALA A 71 30.30 3.53 -5.98
C ALA A 71 29.28 2.51 -5.39
N ASN A 72 28.51 2.89 -4.35
CA ASN A 72 27.44 2.05 -3.84
C ASN A 72 26.35 1.76 -4.88
N PHE A 73 26.05 2.70 -5.76
CA PHE A 73 25.05 2.54 -6.83
C PHE A 73 25.61 1.68 -7.97
N GLU A 74 26.91 1.78 -8.27
CA GLU A 74 27.59 0.93 -9.25
C GLU A 74 27.62 -0.52 -8.74
N GLU A 75 28.04 -0.76 -7.48
CA GLU A 75 27.96 -2.06 -6.83
C GLU A 75 26.55 -2.64 -6.88
N MET A 76 25.53 -1.82 -6.58
CA MET A 76 24.14 -2.25 -6.57
C MET A 76 23.65 -2.75 -7.95
N LEU A 77 24.12 -2.14 -9.05
CA LEU A 77 23.77 -2.57 -10.41
C LEU A 77 24.42 -3.91 -10.78
N GLU A 78 25.57 -4.23 -10.18
CA GLU A 78 26.29 -5.48 -10.39
C GLU A 78 25.84 -6.57 -9.40
N ASP A 79 25.19 -6.20 -8.28
CA ASP A 79 24.74 -7.14 -7.26
C ASP A 79 23.57 -7.98 -7.73
N ARG A 80 23.84 -9.26 -7.99
CA ARG A 80 22.81 -10.25 -8.34
C ARG A 80 21.76 -10.41 -7.25
N GLY A 81 22.11 -10.21 -5.97
CA GLY A 81 21.19 -10.29 -4.84
C GLY A 81 20.16 -9.16 -4.90
N PHE A 82 20.63 -7.95 -5.15
CA PHE A 82 19.78 -6.78 -5.35
C PHE A 82 18.85 -6.97 -6.57
N ALA A 83 19.36 -7.44 -7.70
CA ALA A 83 18.54 -7.67 -8.89
C ALA A 83 17.41 -8.70 -8.65
N ILE A 84 17.69 -9.77 -7.89
CA ILE A 84 16.68 -10.76 -7.47
C ILE A 84 15.64 -10.10 -6.55
N ALA A 85 16.05 -9.34 -5.55
CA ALA A 85 15.18 -8.66 -4.61
C ALA A 85 14.26 -7.65 -5.31
N LEU A 86 14.80 -6.88 -6.25
CA LEU A 86 14.03 -5.93 -7.06
C LEU A 86 12.98 -6.66 -7.90
N ARG A 87 13.37 -7.70 -8.62
CA ARG A 87 12.47 -8.52 -9.43
C ARG A 87 11.35 -9.11 -8.58
N ASN A 88 11.67 -9.72 -7.44
CA ASN A 88 10.69 -10.34 -6.56
C ASN A 88 9.73 -9.29 -5.98
N THR A 89 10.22 -8.10 -5.62
CA THR A 89 9.38 -6.99 -5.16
C THR A 89 8.38 -6.56 -6.25
N VAL A 90 8.84 -6.42 -7.49
CA VAL A 90 7.95 -6.07 -8.62
C VAL A 90 6.90 -7.14 -8.87
N ILE A 91 7.28 -8.43 -8.84
CA ILE A 91 6.34 -9.55 -8.99
C ILE A 91 5.33 -9.56 -7.85
N TYR A 92 5.79 -9.40 -6.60
CA TYR A 92 4.93 -9.37 -5.42
C TYR A 92 3.91 -8.22 -5.50
N VAL A 93 4.36 -7.01 -5.82
CA VAL A 93 3.49 -5.83 -5.97
C VAL A 93 2.50 -6.03 -7.11
N GLY A 94 2.96 -6.55 -8.26
CA GLY A 94 2.13 -6.85 -9.42
C GLY A 94 1.08 -7.93 -9.17
N LEU A 95 1.31 -8.82 -8.22
CA LEU A 95 0.37 -9.85 -7.79
C LEU A 95 -0.59 -9.32 -6.71
N VAL A 96 -0.03 -8.79 -5.61
CA VAL A 96 -0.81 -8.44 -4.41
C VAL A 96 -1.71 -7.23 -4.65
N THR A 97 -1.20 -6.20 -5.31
CA THR A 97 -1.96 -4.95 -5.49
C THR A 97 -3.25 -5.17 -6.27
N PRO A 98 -3.25 -5.71 -7.50
CA PRO A 98 -4.50 -5.85 -8.26
C PRO A 98 -5.44 -6.87 -7.63
N LEU A 99 -4.93 -8.01 -7.13
CA LEU A 99 -5.79 -9.04 -6.56
C LEU A 99 -6.48 -8.56 -5.29
N SER A 100 -5.78 -7.89 -4.38
CA SER A 100 -6.38 -7.38 -3.14
C SER A 100 -7.38 -6.25 -3.40
N ILE A 101 -7.16 -5.43 -4.43
CA ILE A 101 -8.11 -4.39 -4.84
C ILE A 101 -9.38 -5.03 -5.43
N LEU A 102 -9.24 -5.96 -6.36
CA LEU A 102 -10.37 -6.64 -6.97
C LEU A 102 -11.21 -7.41 -5.94
N LEU A 103 -10.56 -8.17 -5.07
CA LEU A 103 -11.24 -8.92 -4.01
C LEU A 103 -11.85 -7.98 -2.96
N GLY A 104 -11.17 -6.89 -2.60
CA GLY A 104 -11.67 -5.88 -1.67
C GLY A 104 -12.90 -5.16 -2.22
N LEU A 105 -12.88 -4.76 -3.49
CA LEU A 105 -14.05 -4.18 -4.18
C LEU A 105 -15.19 -5.20 -4.25
N GLY A 106 -14.91 -6.43 -4.64
CA GLY A 106 -15.91 -7.50 -4.68
C GLY A 106 -16.57 -7.73 -3.33
N ALA A 107 -15.78 -7.81 -2.26
CA ALA A 107 -16.30 -7.92 -0.89
C ALA A 107 -17.15 -6.71 -0.48
N ALA A 108 -16.72 -5.49 -0.82
CA ALA A 108 -17.48 -4.27 -0.54
C ALA A 108 -18.84 -4.25 -1.25
N LEU A 109 -18.86 -4.61 -2.54
CA LEU A 109 -20.11 -4.68 -3.33
C LEU A 109 -21.08 -5.73 -2.79
N LEU A 110 -20.58 -6.92 -2.38
CA LEU A 110 -21.42 -7.96 -1.76
C LEU A 110 -22.04 -7.49 -0.44
N ILE A 111 -21.28 -6.79 0.38
CA ILE A 111 -21.76 -6.26 1.66
C ILE A 111 -22.78 -5.15 1.43
N GLU A 112 -22.55 -4.25 0.45
CA GLU A 112 -23.46 -3.15 0.11
C GLU A 112 -24.79 -3.67 -0.46
N ALA A 113 -24.77 -4.76 -1.24
CA ALA A 113 -25.95 -5.37 -1.83
C ALA A 113 -26.97 -5.93 -0.80
N GLY A 114 -26.72 -5.82 0.49
CA GLY A 114 -27.71 -6.16 1.51
C GLY A 114 -27.57 -7.54 2.12
N MET A 115 -26.40 -8.16 2.06
CA MET A 115 -26.15 -9.50 2.60
C MET A 115 -26.50 -9.60 4.09
N ARG A 116 -27.19 -10.67 4.50
CA ARG A 116 -27.42 -10.97 5.91
C ARG A 116 -26.11 -11.22 6.62
N GLY A 117 -25.91 -10.65 7.83
CA GLY A 117 -24.67 -10.80 8.60
C GLY A 117 -23.53 -9.85 8.23
N ARG A 118 -23.82 -8.70 7.60
CA ARG A 118 -22.82 -7.67 7.19
C ARG A 118 -21.79 -7.35 8.27
N ALA A 119 -22.21 -7.22 9.53
CA ALA A 119 -21.32 -6.92 10.63
C ALA A 119 -20.26 -8.02 10.86
N LEU A 120 -20.70 -9.29 10.79
CA LEU A 120 -19.80 -10.43 10.94
C LEU A 120 -18.80 -10.50 9.77
N PHE A 121 -19.27 -10.33 8.52
CA PHE A 121 -18.39 -10.35 7.37
C PHE A 121 -17.36 -9.20 7.43
N ARG A 122 -17.78 -7.97 7.80
CA ARG A 122 -16.85 -6.85 8.01
C ARG A 122 -15.80 -7.19 9.07
N ALA A 123 -16.22 -7.77 10.20
CA ALA A 123 -15.31 -8.16 11.27
C ALA A 123 -14.30 -9.22 10.81
N VAL A 124 -14.76 -10.28 10.12
CA VAL A 124 -13.90 -11.37 9.63
C VAL A 124 -12.88 -10.86 8.60
N PHE A 125 -13.32 -10.08 7.61
CA PHE A 125 -12.41 -9.52 6.61
C PHE A 125 -11.45 -8.46 7.19
N PHE A 126 -11.84 -7.77 8.26
CA PHE A 126 -11.00 -6.76 8.89
C PHE A 126 -10.03 -7.34 9.94
N LEU A 127 -10.26 -8.57 10.39
CA LEU A 127 -9.42 -9.24 11.38
C LEU A 127 -7.92 -9.21 11.03
N PRO A 128 -7.50 -9.50 9.78
CA PRO A 128 -6.09 -9.44 9.40
C PRO A 128 -5.45 -8.08 9.62
N VAL A 129 -6.21 -7.01 9.40
CA VAL A 129 -5.72 -5.62 9.49
C VAL A 129 -5.33 -5.22 10.92
N VAL A 130 -6.04 -5.77 11.92
CA VAL A 130 -5.81 -5.48 13.34
C VAL A 130 -4.90 -6.51 14.01
N SER A 131 -4.54 -7.57 13.31
CA SER A 131 -3.72 -8.65 13.84
C SER A 131 -2.24 -8.30 13.79
N LEU A 132 -1.47 -8.73 14.80
CA LEU A 132 -0.02 -8.62 14.77
C LEU A 132 0.56 -9.58 13.73
N THR A 133 1.33 -9.08 12.78
CA THR A 133 1.93 -9.86 11.69
C THR A 133 2.75 -11.04 12.20
N VAL A 134 3.51 -10.87 13.29
CA VAL A 134 4.33 -11.94 13.89
C VAL A 134 3.45 -13.09 14.41
N ALA A 135 2.31 -12.78 15.07
CA ALA A 135 1.38 -13.81 15.54
C ALA A 135 0.69 -14.53 14.38
N MET A 136 0.32 -13.80 13.34
CA MET A 136 -0.25 -14.37 12.13
C MET A 136 0.77 -15.24 11.38
N ALA A 137 2.04 -14.85 11.38
CA ALA A 137 3.09 -15.64 10.75
C ALA A 137 3.19 -17.06 11.34
N ALA A 138 3.09 -17.20 12.67
CA ALA A 138 3.07 -18.54 13.30
C ALA A 138 1.87 -19.38 12.84
N ALA A 139 0.69 -18.76 12.71
CA ALA A 139 -0.49 -19.42 12.19
C ALA A 139 -0.30 -19.85 10.73
N TRP A 140 0.29 -18.99 9.89
CA TRP A 140 0.59 -19.31 8.50
C TRP A 140 1.66 -20.39 8.35
N GLN A 141 2.70 -20.40 9.20
CA GLN A 141 3.70 -21.49 9.21
C GLN A 141 3.04 -22.86 9.48
N TYR A 142 2.10 -22.91 10.42
CA TYR A 142 1.36 -24.13 10.70
C TYR A 142 0.41 -24.49 9.55
N LEU A 143 -0.37 -23.54 9.04
CA LEU A 143 -1.33 -23.76 7.95
C LEU A 143 -0.66 -24.29 6.68
N LEU A 144 0.51 -23.71 6.33
CA LEU A 144 1.28 -24.03 5.13
C LEU A 144 2.35 -25.12 5.36
N HIS A 145 2.35 -25.76 6.53
CA HIS A 145 3.34 -26.79 6.83
C HIS A 145 3.18 -28.00 5.88
N PRO A 146 4.28 -28.49 5.25
CA PRO A 146 4.18 -29.47 4.18
C PRO A 146 3.60 -30.81 4.59
N THR A 147 3.84 -31.26 5.83
CA THR A 147 3.41 -32.59 6.32
C THR A 147 2.16 -32.54 7.21
N ILE A 148 2.15 -31.66 8.21
CA ILE A 148 1.10 -31.57 9.22
C ILE A 148 0.09 -30.44 8.96
N GLY A 149 0.35 -29.57 7.96
CA GLY A 149 -0.50 -28.42 7.68
C GLY A 149 -1.87 -28.82 7.15
N PRO A 150 -2.96 -28.19 7.67
CA PRO A 150 -4.32 -28.49 7.26
C PRO A 150 -4.56 -28.22 5.76
N LEU A 151 -3.87 -27.28 5.15
CA LEU A 151 -3.99 -27.00 3.71
C LEU A 151 -3.53 -28.22 2.88
N ASN A 152 -2.37 -28.78 3.18
CA ASN A 152 -1.87 -29.96 2.48
C ASN A 152 -2.67 -31.22 2.83
N ALA A 153 -3.19 -31.33 4.06
CA ALA A 153 -4.12 -32.40 4.42
C ALA A 153 -5.40 -32.34 3.56
N PHE A 154 -5.97 -31.16 3.39
CA PHE A 154 -7.14 -30.94 2.53
C PHE A 154 -6.84 -31.25 1.04
N LEU A 155 -5.70 -30.82 0.52
CA LEU A 155 -5.30 -31.12 -0.87
C LEU A 155 -5.15 -32.63 -1.10
N ARG A 156 -4.62 -33.38 -0.15
CA ARG A 156 -4.53 -34.85 -0.23
C ARG A 156 -5.91 -35.50 -0.25
N LEU A 157 -6.88 -34.99 0.52
CA LEU A 157 -8.26 -35.44 0.46
C LEU A 157 -8.91 -35.21 -0.90
N LEU A 158 -8.50 -34.16 -1.63
CA LEU A 158 -8.92 -33.89 -2.99
C LEU A 158 -8.15 -34.70 -4.05
N GLY A 159 -7.26 -35.62 -3.65
CA GLY A 159 -6.51 -36.49 -4.54
C GLY A 159 -5.16 -35.94 -5.03
N VAL A 160 -4.68 -34.80 -4.49
CA VAL A 160 -3.34 -34.29 -4.81
C VAL A 160 -2.30 -35.15 -4.10
N THR A 161 -1.58 -35.97 -4.86
CA THR A 161 -0.60 -36.92 -4.29
C THR A 161 0.66 -36.27 -3.75
N SER A 162 1.05 -35.12 -4.33
CA SER A 162 2.26 -34.39 -3.98
C SER A 162 1.96 -32.89 -3.78
N PRO A 163 1.37 -32.48 -2.65
CA PRO A 163 1.13 -31.07 -2.36
C PRO A 163 2.42 -30.26 -2.28
N PRO A 164 2.39 -28.96 -2.64
CA PRO A 164 3.57 -28.12 -2.63
C PRO A 164 4.19 -27.92 -1.26
N PHE A 165 5.49 -27.64 -1.25
CA PHE A 165 6.22 -27.09 -0.10
C PHE A 165 6.12 -25.56 -0.15
N TRP A 166 5.03 -25.00 0.34
CA TRP A 166 4.61 -23.62 0.16
C TRP A 166 5.66 -22.57 0.51
N LEU A 167 6.37 -22.76 1.65
CA LEU A 167 7.37 -21.82 2.16
C LEU A 167 8.82 -22.27 1.90
N SER A 168 9.03 -23.52 1.49
CA SER A 168 10.36 -24.11 1.34
C SER A 168 10.72 -24.44 -0.12
N SER A 169 9.82 -24.20 -1.09
CA SER A 169 10.11 -24.34 -2.52
C SER A 169 10.32 -22.98 -3.16
N SER A 170 11.36 -22.84 -3.98
CA SER A 170 11.65 -21.60 -4.72
C SER A 170 10.52 -21.20 -5.67
N ASP A 171 9.76 -22.18 -6.19
CA ASP A 171 8.67 -21.92 -7.14
C ASP A 171 7.40 -21.39 -6.45
N TRP A 172 7.17 -21.78 -5.19
CA TRP A 172 5.92 -21.50 -4.49
C TRP A 172 6.03 -20.40 -3.44
N VAL A 173 7.22 -20.16 -2.90
CA VAL A 173 7.40 -19.28 -1.74
C VAL A 173 6.89 -17.85 -2.00
N LEU A 174 7.22 -17.25 -3.13
CA LEU A 174 6.81 -15.87 -3.45
C LEU A 174 5.29 -15.79 -3.69
N LEU A 175 4.69 -16.80 -4.31
CA LEU A 175 3.24 -16.89 -4.51
C LEU A 175 2.51 -17.08 -3.18
N SER A 176 3.06 -17.89 -2.27
CA SER A 176 2.50 -18.11 -0.93
C SER A 176 2.52 -16.83 -0.10
N LEU A 177 3.64 -16.11 -0.10
CA LEU A 177 3.73 -14.80 0.53
C LEU A 177 2.79 -13.79 -0.12
N GLY A 178 2.65 -13.82 -1.44
CA GLY A 178 1.68 -13.02 -2.17
C GLY A 178 0.24 -13.30 -1.77
N ALA A 179 -0.14 -14.57 -1.60
CA ALA A 179 -1.47 -14.94 -1.12
C ALA A 179 -1.76 -14.42 0.29
N ILE A 180 -0.76 -14.50 1.20
CA ILE A 180 -0.83 -13.90 2.53
C ILE A 180 -1.02 -12.37 2.43
N GLY A 181 -0.22 -11.70 1.60
CA GLY A 181 -0.31 -10.26 1.40
C GLY A 181 -1.65 -9.83 0.80
N VAL A 182 -2.22 -10.61 -0.11
CA VAL A 182 -3.59 -10.37 -0.62
C VAL A 182 -4.60 -10.45 0.53
N TRP A 183 -4.56 -11.53 1.32
CA TRP A 183 -5.45 -11.73 2.47
C TRP A 183 -5.36 -10.57 3.49
N GLU A 184 -4.16 -10.08 3.79
CA GLU A 184 -3.95 -8.94 4.70
C GLU A 184 -4.56 -7.63 4.15
N ASN A 185 -4.51 -7.42 2.83
CA ASN A 185 -4.95 -6.16 2.23
C ASN A 185 -6.42 -6.14 1.81
N VAL A 186 -7.06 -7.29 1.57
CA VAL A 186 -8.48 -7.37 1.13
C VAL A 186 -9.41 -6.66 2.09
N GLY A 187 -9.27 -6.90 3.40
CA GLY A 187 -10.14 -6.29 4.42
C GLY A 187 -9.98 -4.78 4.51
N TYR A 188 -8.75 -4.29 4.40
CA TYR A 188 -8.47 -2.86 4.37
C TYR A 188 -9.08 -2.19 3.14
N ASN A 189 -8.87 -2.76 1.95
CA ASN A 189 -9.42 -2.26 0.70
C ASN A 189 -10.96 -2.30 0.69
N MET A 190 -11.56 -3.36 1.23
CA MET A 190 -13.00 -3.49 1.41
C MET A 190 -13.60 -2.31 2.20
N VAL A 191 -12.98 -1.93 3.32
CA VAL A 191 -13.46 -0.82 4.16
C VAL A 191 -13.38 0.50 3.41
N LEU A 192 -12.28 0.75 2.69
CA LEU A 192 -12.13 1.95 1.88
C LEU A 192 -13.17 2.02 0.74
N PHE A 193 -13.41 0.91 0.05
CA PHE A 193 -14.46 0.86 -0.97
C PHE A 193 -15.87 1.00 -0.39
N LEU A 194 -16.15 0.44 0.79
CA LEU A 194 -17.43 0.66 1.48
C LEU A 194 -17.65 2.14 1.80
N ALA A 195 -16.61 2.85 2.23
CA ALA A 195 -16.69 4.30 2.44
C ALA A 195 -16.98 5.05 1.13
N GLY A 196 -16.29 4.69 0.04
CA GLY A 196 -16.55 5.26 -1.29
C GLY A 196 -17.94 4.96 -1.81
N LEU A 197 -18.44 3.73 -1.67
CA LEU A 197 -19.79 3.34 -2.07
C LEU A 197 -20.86 4.11 -1.30
N SER A 198 -20.69 4.29 0.02
CA SER A 198 -21.64 5.02 0.85
C SER A 198 -21.66 6.53 0.57
N ALA A 199 -20.64 7.08 -0.07
CA ALA A 199 -20.58 8.48 -0.48
C ALA A 199 -21.31 8.76 -1.79
N ILE A 200 -21.71 7.75 -2.56
CA ILE A 200 -22.45 7.93 -3.82
C ILE A 200 -23.88 8.34 -3.51
N PRO A 201 -24.35 9.51 -4.03
CA PRO A 201 -25.73 9.95 -3.84
C PRO A 201 -26.76 8.97 -4.41
N ARG A 202 -27.81 8.68 -3.64
CA ARG A 202 -28.87 7.75 -4.06
C ARG A 202 -29.64 8.23 -5.27
N GLU A 203 -29.72 9.53 -5.46
CA GLU A 203 -30.38 10.19 -6.57
C GLU A 203 -29.78 9.76 -7.92
N LEU A 204 -28.49 9.49 -7.99
CA LEU A 204 -27.84 9.01 -9.21
C LEU A 204 -28.33 7.62 -9.61
N TYR A 205 -28.56 6.74 -8.64
CA TYR A 205 -29.12 5.41 -8.90
C TYR A 205 -30.59 5.50 -9.32
N GLN A 206 -31.36 6.41 -8.72
CA GLN A 206 -32.78 6.66 -9.09
C GLN A 206 -32.88 7.24 -10.51
N ALA A 207 -32.02 8.20 -10.85
CA ALA A 207 -31.97 8.76 -12.21
C ALA A 207 -31.62 7.67 -13.24
N ALA A 208 -30.61 6.83 -12.95
CA ALA A 208 -30.26 5.74 -13.82
C ALA A 208 -31.40 4.72 -14.01
N GLU A 209 -32.24 4.48 -12.99
CA GLU A 209 -33.45 3.65 -13.11
C GLU A 209 -34.46 4.25 -14.04
N VAL A 210 -34.71 5.57 -13.98
CA VAL A 210 -35.58 6.29 -14.89
C VAL A 210 -35.05 6.23 -16.33
N ASP A 211 -33.73 6.31 -16.51
CA ASP A 211 -33.05 6.19 -17.81
C ASP A 211 -33.02 4.75 -18.36
N GLY A 212 -33.62 3.79 -17.64
CA GLY A 212 -33.84 2.43 -18.13
C GLY A 212 -32.79 1.41 -17.73
N THR A 213 -31.93 1.69 -16.73
CA THR A 213 -31.03 0.67 -16.21
C THR A 213 -31.83 -0.42 -15.46
N LYS A 214 -31.73 -1.66 -15.92
CA LYS A 214 -32.52 -2.78 -15.38
C LYS A 214 -31.65 -3.77 -14.59
N THR A 215 -30.34 -3.86 -14.92
CA THR A 215 -29.47 -4.87 -14.34
C THR A 215 -28.49 -4.27 -13.33
N TRP A 216 -28.02 -5.10 -12.40
CA TRP A 216 -26.95 -4.72 -11.49
C TRP A 216 -25.67 -4.28 -12.25
N LEU A 217 -25.36 -4.93 -13.36
CA LEU A 217 -24.18 -4.62 -14.17
C LEU A 217 -24.29 -3.23 -14.83
N ASP A 218 -25.50 -2.84 -15.28
CA ASP A 218 -25.76 -1.49 -15.83
C ASP A 218 -25.53 -0.43 -14.76
N ARG A 219 -26.12 -0.61 -13.57
CA ARG A 219 -25.91 0.29 -12.42
C ARG A 219 -24.44 0.40 -12.03
N PHE A 220 -23.73 -0.74 -12.01
CA PHE A 220 -22.30 -0.76 -11.72
C PHE A 220 -21.51 0.04 -12.75
N ARG A 221 -21.73 -0.19 -14.05
CA ARG A 221 -20.95 0.45 -15.12
C ARG A 221 -21.29 1.93 -15.29
N LEU A 222 -22.56 2.32 -15.15
CA LEU A 222 -23.03 3.68 -15.45
C LEU A 222 -22.93 4.62 -14.24
N VAL A 223 -23.06 4.11 -13.02
CA VAL A 223 -23.07 4.92 -11.81
C VAL A 223 -21.91 4.54 -10.87
N THR A 224 -21.89 3.29 -10.39
CA THR A 224 -20.97 2.90 -9.31
C THR A 224 -19.51 3.05 -9.71
N TRP A 225 -19.10 2.46 -10.83
CA TRP A 225 -17.71 2.46 -11.26
C TRP A 225 -17.16 3.86 -11.58
N PRO A 226 -17.87 4.73 -12.32
CA PRO A 226 -17.41 6.10 -12.54
C PRO A 226 -17.29 6.91 -11.24
N MET A 227 -18.26 6.79 -10.34
CA MET A 227 -18.26 7.51 -9.07
C MET A 227 -17.20 6.99 -8.07
N LEU A 228 -16.81 5.72 -8.18
CA LEU A 228 -15.69 5.15 -7.39
C LEU A 228 -14.30 5.55 -7.91
N GLY A 229 -14.20 6.29 -9.02
CA GLY A 229 -12.93 6.68 -9.60
C GLY A 229 -11.93 7.26 -8.60
N PRO A 230 -12.26 8.34 -7.85
CA PRO A 230 -11.38 8.92 -6.83
C PRO A 230 -11.01 7.93 -5.72
N THR A 231 -11.99 7.17 -5.23
CA THR A 231 -11.75 6.13 -4.21
C THR A 231 -10.82 5.04 -4.73
N THR A 232 -11.02 4.57 -5.95
CA THR A 232 -10.17 3.55 -6.58
C THR A 232 -8.73 4.02 -6.73
N LEU A 233 -8.52 5.28 -7.13
CA LEU A 233 -7.19 5.88 -7.20
C LEU A 233 -6.52 5.92 -5.83
N PHE A 234 -7.23 6.35 -4.81
CA PHE A 234 -6.73 6.37 -3.44
C PHE A 234 -6.38 4.96 -2.94
N VAL A 235 -7.29 3.98 -3.12
CA VAL A 235 -7.08 2.57 -2.73
C VAL A 235 -5.87 1.99 -3.46
N LEU A 236 -5.74 2.25 -4.76
CA LEU A 236 -4.61 1.78 -5.56
C LEU A 236 -3.29 2.33 -5.02
N THR A 237 -3.24 3.65 -4.74
CA THR A 237 -2.03 4.30 -4.21
C THR A 237 -1.60 3.70 -2.87
N ILE A 238 -2.53 3.62 -1.92
CA ILE A 238 -2.23 3.10 -0.57
C ILE A 238 -1.85 1.63 -0.62
N THR A 239 -2.59 0.81 -1.39
CA THR A 239 -2.32 -0.63 -1.50
C THR A 239 -0.97 -0.90 -2.16
N MET A 240 -0.61 -0.14 -3.19
CA MET A 240 0.68 -0.25 -3.84
C MET A 240 1.83 0.11 -2.89
N ILE A 241 1.71 1.22 -2.14
CA ILE A 241 2.71 1.61 -1.12
C ILE A 241 2.85 0.52 -0.05
N ARG A 242 1.73 -0.05 0.43
CA ARG A 242 1.76 -1.15 1.41
C ARG A 242 2.42 -2.40 0.84
N SER A 243 2.12 -2.77 -0.39
CA SER A 243 2.68 -3.95 -1.05
C SER A 243 4.19 -3.82 -1.31
N ILE A 244 4.67 -2.64 -1.72
CA ILE A 244 6.11 -2.40 -1.93
C ILE A 244 6.88 -2.50 -0.60
N ARG A 245 6.25 -2.12 0.51
CA ARG A 245 6.83 -2.14 1.86
C ARG A 245 6.75 -3.52 2.53
N VAL A 246 6.54 -4.60 1.76
CA VAL A 246 6.56 -5.95 2.33
C VAL A 246 7.90 -6.26 2.97
N PHE A 247 7.88 -6.57 4.25
CA PHE A 247 9.06 -6.89 5.06
C PHE A 247 8.75 -7.96 6.12
N ASP A 248 7.81 -7.68 7.02
CA ASP A 248 7.55 -8.49 8.22
C ASP A 248 7.26 -9.95 7.87
N THR A 249 6.40 -10.19 6.89
CA THR A 249 6.01 -11.51 6.43
C THR A 249 7.21 -12.29 5.87
N VAL A 250 8.07 -11.62 5.08
CA VAL A 250 9.30 -12.21 4.54
C VAL A 250 10.30 -12.49 5.64
N ALA A 251 10.56 -11.52 6.52
CA ALA A 251 11.53 -11.63 7.60
C ALA A 251 11.19 -12.76 8.59
N VAL A 252 9.89 -12.95 8.91
CA VAL A 252 9.46 -13.94 9.90
C VAL A 252 9.28 -15.32 9.28
N LEU A 253 8.67 -15.43 8.08
CA LEU A 253 8.31 -16.74 7.50
C LEU A 253 9.45 -17.39 6.74
N THR A 254 10.25 -16.63 6.01
CA THR A 254 11.19 -17.20 5.02
C THR A 254 12.60 -16.66 5.10
N GLN A 255 12.82 -15.51 5.73
CA GLN A 255 14.11 -14.82 5.80
C GLN A 255 14.78 -14.63 4.40
N GLY A 256 13.93 -14.41 3.37
CA GLY A 256 14.36 -14.28 1.99
C GLY A 256 14.59 -15.61 1.24
N GLY A 257 14.53 -16.76 1.95
CA GLY A 257 14.76 -18.10 1.38
C GLY A 257 13.53 -18.72 0.70
N PRO A 258 13.72 -19.94 0.12
CA PRO A 258 14.98 -20.59 -0.21
C PRO A 258 15.70 -19.91 -1.38
N ASN A 259 17.03 -19.98 -1.41
CA ASN A 259 17.86 -19.49 -2.53
C ASN A 259 17.53 -18.05 -3.00
N LYS A 260 17.22 -17.14 -2.06
CA LYS A 260 16.74 -15.76 -2.32
C LYS A 260 15.42 -15.68 -3.10
N ALA A 261 14.64 -16.78 -3.22
CA ALA A 261 13.42 -16.80 -4.01
C ALA A 261 12.30 -15.92 -3.41
N SER A 262 12.37 -15.60 -2.13
CA SER A 262 11.46 -14.66 -1.45
C SER A 262 12.16 -13.39 -0.98
N GLU A 263 13.40 -13.15 -1.38
CA GLU A 263 14.13 -11.92 -1.04
C GLU A 263 13.42 -10.73 -1.69
N VAL A 264 13.18 -9.66 -0.91
CA VAL A 264 12.54 -8.42 -1.36
C VAL A 264 13.40 -7.22 -0.96
N LEU A 265 13.22 -6.08 -1.64
CA LEU A 265 14.09 -4.91 -1.46
C LEU A 265 14.21 -4.46 0.00
N LEU A 266 13.08 -4.37 0.71
CA LEU A 266 13.09 -3.90 2.09
C LEU A 266 13.82 -4.88 3.03
N HIS A 267 13.75 -6.19 2.75
CA HIS A 267 14.47 -7.20 3.51
C HIS A 267 15.97 -7.16 3.19
N THR A 268 16.36 -7.00 1.92
CA THR A 268 17.76 -6.80 1.52
C THR A 268 18.35 -5.56 2.17
N MET A 269 17.64 -4.42 2.12
CA MET A 269 18.04 -3.19 2.79
C MET A 269 18.30 -3.40 4.29
N TYR A 270 17.39 -4.11 4.98
CA TYR A 270 17.54 -4.44 6.39
C TYR A 270 18.78 -5.32 6.64
N LYS A 271 18.99 -6.35 5.83
CA LYS A 271 20.17 -7.24 5.97
C LYS A 271 21.48 -6.49 5.76
N GLU A 272 21.58 -5.70 4.70
CA GLU A 272 22.78 -4.92 4.42
C GLU A 272 23.09 -3.94 5.57
N GLY A 273 22.08 -3.21 6.05
CA GLY A 273 22.27 -2.22 7.10
C GLY A 273 22.50 -2.79 8.50
N PHE A 274 21.74 -3.83 8.89
CA PHE A 274 21.71 -4.30 10.28
C PHE A 274 22.33 -5.67 10.51
N THR A 275 22.46 -6.51 9.47
CA THR A 275 23.12 -7.82 9.58
C THR A 275 24.57 -7.74 9.11
N PHE A 276 24.79 -7.12 7.96
CA PHE A 276 26.13 -6.95 7.38
C PHE A 276 26.78 -5.62 7.77
N LEU A 277 26.05 -4.74 8.46
CA LEU A 277 26.50 -3.46 9.00
C LEU A 277 26.98 -2.44 7.93
N ARG A 278 26.69 -2.69 6.66
CA ARG A 278 27.00 -1.86 5.50
C ARG A 278 25.99 -0.74 5.32
N LEU A 279 26.03 0.27 6.22
CA LEU A 279 25.02 1.33 6.22
C LEU A 279 25.06 2.22 4.97
N GLY A 280 26.23 2.48 4.39
CA GLY A 280 26.35 3.23 3.14
C GLY A 280 25.62 2.54 1.99
N TYR A 281 25.86 1.26 1.78
CA TYR A 281 25.18 0.46 0.75
C TYR A 281 23.67 0.31 1.00
N SER A 282 23.30 0.04 2.26
CA SER A 282 21.87 -0.01 2.65
C SER A 282 21.16 1.33 2.41
N ALA A 283 21.85 2.45 2.66
CA ALA A 283 21.32 3.79 2.40
C ALA A 283 21.14 4.05 0.88
N ALA A 284 22.04 3.54 0.03
CA ALA A 284 21.88 3.62 -1.42
C ALA A 284 20.65 2.84 -1.90
N ILE A 285 20.44 1.61 -1.38
CA ILE A 285 19.23 0.82 -1.66
C ILE A 285 17.98 1.57 -1.19
N THR A 286 18.04 2.19 0.00
CA THR A 286 16.92 2.99 0.56
C THR A 286 16.58 4.18 -0.32
N LEU A 287 17.58 4.89 -0.83
CA LEU A 287 17.38 6.03 -1.72
C LEU A 287 16.73 5.59 -3.04
N LEU A 288 17.23 4.52 -3.65
CA LEU A 288 16.58 3.95 -4.84
C LEU A 288 15.15 3.51 -4.57
N PHE A 289 14.90 2.83 -3.46
CA PHE A 289 13.56 2.43 -3.03
C PHE A 289 12.63 3.64 -2.91
N LEU A 290 13.07 4.71 -2.27
CA LEU A 290 12.32 5.96 -2.15
C LEU A 290 11.99 6.56 -3.52
N LEU A 291 12.98 6.65 -4.40
CA LEU A 291 12.80 7.16 -5.76
C LEU A 291 11.82 6.30 -6.57
N MET A 292 11.89 4.99 -6.42
CA MET A 292 10.96 4.05 -7.06
C MET A 292 9.52 4.27 -6.57
N VAL A 293 9.30 4.40 -5.27
CA VAL A 293 7.96 4.66 -4.68
C VAL A 293 7.43 6.01 -5.17
N LEU A 294 8.23 7.07 -5.11
CA LEU A 294 7.83 8.40 -5.58
C LEU A 294 7.52 8.40 -7.08
N GLY A 295 8.36 7.73 -7.88
CA GLY A 295 8.15 7.58 -9.32
C GLY A 295 6.86 6.85 -9.66
N LEU A 296 6.55 5.76 -8.95
CA LEU A 296 5.31 4.99 -9.14
C LEU A 296 4.08 5.82 -8.76
N VAL A 297 4.11 6.52 -7.62
CA VAL A 297 3.01 7.38 -7.18
C VAL A 297 2.81 8.53 -8.17
N TRP A 298 3.88 9.17 -8.63
CA TRP A 298 3.82 10.23 -9.62
C TRP A 298 3.24 9.74 -10.95
N LEU A 299 3.72 8.59 -11.44
CA LEU A 299 3.24 7.99 -12.70
C LEU A 299 1.74 7.66 -12.60
N GLN A 300 1.33 7.05 -11.50
CA GLN A 300 -0.05 6.69 -11.21
C GLN A 300 -0.96 7.93 -11.17
N THR A 301 -0.56 8.97 -10.42
CA THR A 301 -1.33 10.22 -10.33
C THR A 301 -1.48 10.86 -11.70
N LYS A 302 -0.39 10.97 -12.46
CA LYS A 302 -0.42 11.55 -13.82
C LYS A 302 -1.29 10.73 -14.81
N ALA A 303 -1.28 9.41 -14.69
CA ALA A 303 -2.04 8.53 -15.60
C ALA A 303 -3.54 8.54 -15.33
N LEU A 304 -3.94 8.67 -14.04
CA LEU A 304 -5.32 8.54 -13.60
C LEU A 304 -6.03 9.90 -13.42
N ASP A 305 -5.29 10.96 -13.11
CA ASP A 305 -5.85 12.32 -12.91
C ASP A 305 -6.63 12.81 -14.15
N LYS A 306 -6.21 12.39 -15.36
CA LYS A 306 -6.91 12.69 -16.62
C LYS A 306 -8.24 11.95 -16.79
N ARG A 307 -8.49 10.90 -16.01
CA ARG A 307 -9.68 10.02 -16.14
C ARG A 307 -10.66 10.16 -14.97
N VAL A 308 -10.26 10.84 -13.91
CA VAL A 308 -11.09 11.05 -12.71
C VAL A 308 -11.71 12.43 -12.82
N HIS A 309 -13.06 12.48 -12.98
CA HIS A 309 -13.83 13.71 -12.90
C HIS A 309 -14.08 13.98 -11.42
N TYR A 310 -13.44 15.00 -10.89
CA TYR A 310 -13.81 15.58 -9.60
C TYR A 310 -15.05 16.45 -9.87
N GLY A 311 -16.23 15.92 -9.51
CA GLY A 311 -17.52 16.63 -9.64
C GLY A 311 -17.61 17.86 -8.75
#